data_0f30017573851bfe27a732c41703a310
#
_entry.id   0f30017573851bfe27a732c41703a310
#
_cell.length_a   1.000
_cell.length_b   1.000
_cell.length_c   1.000
_cell.angle_alpha   90.00
_cell.angle_beta   90.00
_cell.angle_gamma   90.00
#
_symmetry.space_group_name_H-M   'P 1'
#
loop_
_entity.id
_entity.type
_entity.pdbx_description
1 polymer ?
#
loop_
_entity_poly.entity_id
_entity_poly.type
_entity_poly.pdbx_seq_one_letter_code
_entity_poly.pdbx_strand_id
1 'polypeptide(L)'
;MQPLKHQIEKSKDCLEIINNIGMCYLQGLPRSGKSLTSILVAEQLEDVKNILVLTKKNAISGWEKFHKLMTKTYKITNYEQIGKLNKDDYNFVIIDESHNLSAFPKPSGRTKLIKDLAYDKKVILLSGTAIVESPSGIYHQCYITKYSPFSEFKSFYQFHKKYGLPYGKFIAGRNLKFYDKCKPELIEEINKFSVYMTQEDAGINVNAEDELHYIDLEERTKKIYNHLQKKKVVSVYDVNGKIIKIVCDSTMKLRTVLHSLEGGTVKVDDKYYEIGNLEKINYIKKHFEDSFDTVIMSHFVGERELLKKHFKKAQILSSMANSQGIDCSYAKYFIVYSESYSGSHHIQLRERIININGSKTNKIIYLLVKGAISDQVYKVTSNKKNFNDSLYKQIPL
;
A
#
# COMPACT_ATOMS: atom_id res chain seq x y z
N MET A 1 -26.42 -0.64 10.37
CA MET A 1 -25.84 0.30 9.38
C MET A 1 -26.68 0.15 8.12
N GLN A 2 -27.19 1.23 7.53
CA GLN A 2 -27.93 1.14 6.27
C GLN A 2 -26.97 1.42 5.11
N PRO A 3 -27.08 0.71 3.97
CA PRO A 3 -26.30 0.98 2.78
C PRO A 3 -26.61 2.37 2.22
N LEU A 4 -25.58 3.06 1.72
CA LEU A 4 -25.73 4.34 1.05
C LEU A 4 -26.23 4.12 -0.39
N LYS A 5 -26.88 5.16 -0.96
CA LYS A 5 -27.48 5.09 -2.31
C LYS A 5 -26.48 4.62 -3.38
N HIS A 6 -25.29 5.20 -3.41
CA HIS A 6 -24.23 4.82 -4.36
C HIS A 6 -23.79 3.35 -4.22
N GLN A 7 -23.77 2.80 -2.98
CA GLN A 7 -23.42 1.39 -2.75
C GLN A 7 -24.45 0.43 -3.35
N ILE A 8 -25.74 0.80 -3.24
CA ILE A 8 -26.84 0.05 -3.83
C ILE A 8 -26.78 0.10 -5.36
N GLU A 9 -26.53 1.28 -5.95
CA GLU A 9 -26.38 1.46 -7.40
C GLU A 9 -25.19 0.66 -7.92
N LYS A 10 -24.01 0.81 -7.31
CA LYS A 10 -22.80 0.10 -7.73
C LYS A 10 -22.90 -1.42 -7.50
N SER A 11 -23.69 -1.88 -6.53
CA SER A 11 -23.94 -3.31 -6.36
C SER A 11 -24.73 -3.90 -7.51
N LYS A 12 -25.68 -3.14 -8.10
CA LYS A 12 -26.43 -3.58 -9.29
C LYS A 12 -25.53 -3.69 -10.51
N ASP A 13 -24.65 -2.67 -10.72
CA ASP A 13 -23.66 -2.71 -11.82
C ASP A 13 -22.75 -3.94 -11.70
N CYS A 14 -22.24 -4.23 -10.50
CA CYS A 14 -21.42 -5.41 -10.24
C CYS A 14 -22.20 -6.71 -10.46
N LEU A 15 -23.48 -6.77 -10.02
CA LEU A 15 -24.31 -7.94 -10.17
C LEU A 15 -24.57 -8.27 -11.64
N GLU A 16 -24.84 -7.26 -12.47
CA GLU A 16 -25.00 -7.42 -13.91
C GLU A 16 -23.72 -8.03 -14.55
N ILE A 17 -22.54 -7.47 -14.22
CA ILE A 17 -21.27 -8.00 -14.72
C ILE A 17 -21.04 -9.45 -14.26
N ILE A 18 -21.29 -9.78 -12.98
CA ILE A 18 -21.10 -11.14 -12.45
C ILE A 18 -22.07 -12.13 -13.09
N ASN A 19 -23.30 -11.74 -13.35
CA ASN A 19 -24.26 -12.62 -14.00
C ASN A 19 -23.89 -12.89 -15.47
N ASN A 20 -23.35 -11.91 -16.18
CA ASN A 20 -22.95 -12.03 -17.58
C ASN A 20 -21.60 -12.72 -17.77
N ILE A 21 -20.61 -12.40 -16.91
CA ILE A 21 -19.21 -12.83 -17.09
C ILE A 21 -18.82 -13.88 -16.05
N GLY A 22 -19.34 -13.80 -14.80
CA GLY A 22 -18.94 -14.64 -13.65
C GLY A 22 -17.81 -14.00 -12.82
N MET A 23 -17.29 -12.84 -13.20
CA MET A 23 -16.25 -12.12 -12.51
C MET A 23 -16.48 -10.60 -12.62
N CYS A 24 -16.28 -9.86 -11.53
CA CYS A 24 -16.31 -8.41 -11.53
C CYS A 24 -15.11 -7.85 -10.77
N TYR A 25 -14.60 -6.70 -11.20
CA TYR A 25 -13.57 -5.95 -10.51
C TYR A 25 -14.16 -4.64 -9.95
N LEU A 26 -14.42 -4.60 -8.66
CA LEU A 26 -14.88 -3.40 -7.96
C LEU A 26 -13.68 -2.58 -7.52
N GLN A 27 -13.42 -1.53 -8.25
CA GLN A 27 -12.35 -0.58 -7.99
C GLN A 27 -12.89 0.62 -7.23
N GLY A 28 -12.23 1.00 -6.18
CA GLY A 28 -12.67 2.19 -5.44
C GLY A 28 -11.66 2.57 -4.38
N LEU A 29 -11.48 3.85 -4.19
CA LEU A 29 -10.60 4.38 -3.17
C LEU A 29 -10.99 3.84 -1.78
N PRO A 30 -10.09 3.76 -0.81
CA PRO A 30 -10.43 3.42 0.56
C PRO A 30 -11.60 4.27 1.07
N ARG A 31 -12.44 3.65 1.90
CA ARG A 31 -13.68 4.26 2.44
C ARG A 31 -14.80 4.55 1.43
N SER A 32 -14.64 4.25 0.15
CA SER A 32 -15.73 4.35 -0.83
C SER A 32 -16.89 3.36 -0.59
N GLY A 33 -16.68 2.37 0.32
CA GLY A 33 -17.71 1.39 0.68
C GLY A 33 -17.65 0.07 -0.07
N LYS A 34 -16.54 -0.26 -0.75
CA LYS A 34 -16.34 -1.50 -1.52
C LYS A 34 -16.78 -2.77 -0.79
N SER A 35 -16.36 -2.92 0.48
CA SER A 35 -16.67 -4.13 1.27
C SER A 35 -18.16 -4.32 1.44
N LEU A 36 -18.90 -3.27 1.80
CA LEU A 36 -20.35 -3.35 1.92
C LEU A 36 -21.01 -3.58 0.56
N THR A 37 -20.55 -2.90 -0.49
CA THR A 37 -21.07 -3.10 -1.85
C THR A 37 -20.89 -4.55 -2.31
N SER A 38 -19.74 -5.19 -2.04
CA SER A 38 -19.52 -6.60 -2.40
C SER A 38 -20.40 -7.58 -1.59
N ILE A 39 -20.74 -7.26 -0.34
CA ILE A 39 -21.71 -8.02 0.45
C ILE A 39 -23.10 -7.88 -0.20
N LEU A 40 -23.53 -6.67 -0.57
CA LEU A 40 -24.81 -6.47 -1.24
C LEU A 40 -24.91 -7.26 -2.55
N VAL A 41 -23.81 -7.39 -3.30
CA VAL A 41 -23.75 -8.25 -4.49
C VAL A 41 -23.93 -9.71 -4.12
N ALA A 42 -23.17 -10.21 -3.13
CA ALA A 42 -23.24 -11.61 -2.72
C ALA A 42 -24.63 -12.00 -2.18
N GLU A 43 -25.30 -11.11 -1.45
CA GLU A 43 -26.66 -11.33 -0.94
C GLU A 43 -27.70 -11.43 -2.05
N GLN A 44 -27.53 -10.75 -3.18
CA GLN A 44 -28.44 -10.74 -4.32
C GLN A 44 -28.23 -11.90 -5.31
N LEU A 45 -27.11 -12.64 -5.25
CA LEU A 45 -26.85 -13.79 -6.12
C LEU A 45 -27.65 -15.00 -5.65
N GLU A 46 -28.68 -15.43 -6.39
CA GLU A 46 -29.61 -16.49 -5.97
C GLU A 46 -28.92 -17.86 -5.84
N ASP A 47 -27.97 -18.18 -6.72
CA ASP A 47 -27.21 -19.42 -6.76
C ASP A 47 -26.07 -19.49 -5.72
N VAL A 48 -25.88 -18.46 -4.91
CA VAL A 48 -24.80 -18.35 -3.91
C VAL A 48 -25.36 -18.52 -2.49
N LYS A 49 -24.75 -19.42 -1.72
CA LYS A 49 -25.09 -19.66 -0.30
C LYS A 49 -23.89 -19.51 0.63
N ASN A 50 -22.72 -19.98 0.20
CA ASN A 50 -21.50 -20.03 0.98
C ASN A 50 -20.45 -19.12 0.38
N ILE A 51 -20.12 -18.03 1.06
CA ILE A 51 -19.24 -16.98 0.61
C ILE A 51 -17.91 -17.04 1.37
N LEU A 52 -16.81 -17.06 0.64
CA LEU A 52 -15.48 -16.84 1.20
C LEU A 52 -15.05 -15.40 0.99
N VAL A 53 -14.65 -14.73 2.07
CA VAL A 53 -13.99 -13.42 2.03
C VAL A 53 -12.51 -13.60 2.38
N LEU A 54 -11.63 -13.34 1.43
CA LEU A 54 -10.19 -13.30 1.63
C LEU A 54 -9.73 -11.84 1.78
N THR A 55 -9.21 -11.51 2.95
CA THR A 55 -8.76 -10.17 3.27
C THR A 55 -7.43 -10.19 4.03
N LYS A 56 -6.91 -9.05 4.44
CA LYS A 56 -5.74 -8.98 5.33
C LYS A 56 -6.16 -9.23 6.78
N LYS A 57 -5.26 -9.82 7.58
CA LYS A 57 -5.52 -10.16 8.98
C LYS A 57 -6.14 -8.99 9.77
N ASN A 58 -5.59 -7.80 9.61
CA ASN A 58 -6.04 -6.60 10.33
C ASN A 58 -7.39 -6.03 9.82
N ALA A 59 -7.87 -6.48 8.67
CA ALA A 59 -9.13 -6.02 8.09
C ALA A 59 -10.33 -6.92 8.44
N ILE A 60 -10.10 -8.10 9.02
CA ILE A 60 -11.15 -9.08 9.37
C ILE A 60 -12.22 -8.43 10.25
N SER A 61 -11.83 -7.74 11.32
CA SER A 61 -12.78 -7.06 12.23
C SER A 61 -13.61 -5.97 11.54
N GLY A 62 -13.07 -5.37 10.47
CA GLY A 62 -13.79 -4.42 9.63
C GLY A 62 -14.93 -5.07 8.84
N TRP A 63 -14.73 -6.30 8.36
CA TRP A 63 -15.73 -7.10 7.67
C TRP A 63 -16.81 -7.64 8.62
N GLU A 64 -16.42 -8.06 9.82
CA GLU A 64 -17.35 -8.58 10.85
C GLU A 64 -18.37 -7.53 11.32
N LYS A 65 -18.08 -6.24 11.17
CA LYS A 65 -19.05 -5.16 11.46
C LYS A 65 -20.33 -5.22 10.61
N PHE A 66 -20.27 -5.90 9.47
CA PHE A 66 -21.40 -6.04 8.54
C PHE A 66 -22.26 -7.29 8.80
N HIS A 67 -21.99 -8.05 9.88
CA HIS A 67 -22.68 -9.33 10.18
C HIS A 67 -24.21 -9.25 10.11
N LYS A 68 -24.81 -8.11 10.50
CA LYS A 68 -26.26 -7.90 10.43
C LYS A 68 -26.84 -7.84 9.01
N LEU A 69 -26.00 -7.64 8.01
CA LEU A 69 -26.37 -7.58 6.59
C LEU A 69 -26.03 -8.88 5.86
N MET A 70 -25.33 -9.79 6.52
CA MET A 70 -24.93 -11.09 6.00
C MET A 70 -26.01 -12.11 6.36
N THR A 71 -26.91 -12.41 5.43
CA THR A 71 -27.99 -13.41 5.64
C THR A 71 -27.57 -14.80 5.20
N LYS A 72 -26.56 -14.90 4.33
CA LYS A 72 -25.94 -16.13 3.86
C LYS A 72 -24.79 -16.56 4.76
N THR A 73 -24.15 -17.70 4.46
CA THR A 73 -23.00 -18.19 5.22
C THR A 73 -21.71 -17.53 4.73
N TYR A 74 -21.01 -16.81 5.62
CA TYR A 74 -19.73 -16.16 5.32
C TYR A 74 -18.59 -16.77 6.13
N LYS A 75 -17.50 -17.10 5.43
CA LYS A 75 -16.20 -17.35 6.04
C LYS A 75 -15.29 -16.19 5.73
N ILE A 76 -14.96 -15.39 6.73
CA ILE A 76 -14.01 -14.27 6.62
C ILE A 76 -12.67 -14.74 7.15
N THR A 77 -11.61 -14.67 6.34
CA THR A 77 -10.27 -15.13 6.74
C THR A 77 -9.17 -14.36 6.01
N ASN A 78 -7.95 -14.59 6.45
CA ASN A 78 -6.78 -13.93 5.84
C ASN A 78 -6.06 -14.84 4.84
N TYR A 79 -5.21 -14.22 4.03
CA TYR A 79 -4.45 -14.88 2.97
C TYR A 79 -3.53 -16.00 3.46
N GLU A 80 -3.06 -15.95 4.70
CA GLU A 80 -2.15 -16.93 5.30
C GLU A 80 -2.85 -18.24 5.66
N GLN A 81 -4.20 -18.21 5.73
CA GLN A 81 -5.00 -19.39 6.08
C GLN A 81 -5.52 -20.17 4.86
N ILE A 82 -5.25 -19.70 3.63
CA ILE A 82 -5.83 -20.28 2.39
C ILE A 82 -5.55 -21.78 2.28
N GLY A 83 -4.35 -22.23 2.60
CA GLY A 83 -3.97 -23.65 2.51
C GLY A 83 -4.72 -24.60 3.47
N LYS A 84 -5.53 -24.04 4.39
CA LYS A 84 -6.37 -24.82 5.33
C LYS A 84 -7.84 -24.89 4.92
N LEU A 85 -8.21 -24.20 3.82
CA LEU A 85 -9.58 -24.11 3.35
C LEU A 85 -9.88 -25.26 2.37
N ASN A 86 -11.06 -25.84 2.51
CA ASN A 86 -11.58 -26.75 1.51
C ASN A 86 -12.32 -25.94 0.43
N LYS A 87 -11.96 -26.12 -0.82
CA LYS A 87 -12.55 -25.39 -1.94
C LYS A 87 -14.05 -25.68 -2.12
N ASP A 88 -14.50 -26.86 -1.76
CA ASP A 88 -15.89 -27.30 -1.97
C ASP A 88 -16.88 -26.68 -0.94
N ASP A 89 -16.35 -26.04 0.11
CA ASP A 89 -17.17 -25.38 1.12
C ASP A 89 -17.78 -24.05 0.63
N TYR A 90 -17.31 -23.50 -0.49
CA TYR A 90 -17.68 -22.17 -0.97
C TYR A 90 -18.12 -22.20 -2.42
N ASN A 91 -19.08 -21.33 -2.78
CA ASN A 91 -19.54 -21.16 -4.15
C ASN A 91 -19.43 -19.72 -4.70
N PHE A 92 -18.97 -18.79 -3.88
CA PHE A 92 -18.60 -17.41 -4.26
C PHE A 92 -17.39 -16.93 -3.48
N VAL A 93 -16.50 -16.17 -4.12
CA VAL A 93 -15.29 -15.66 -3.48
C VAL A 93 -15.18 -14.15 -3.64
N ILE A 94 -15.00 -13.46 -2.52
CA ILE A 94 -14.68 -12.04 -2.44
C ILE A 94 -13.20 -11.92 -2.10
N ILE A 95 -12.43 -11.23 -2.93
CA ILE A 95 -10.99 -11.04 -2.74
C ILE A 95 -10.70 -9.57 -2.49
N ASP A 96 -10.47 -9.21 -1.25
CA ASP A 96 -10.14 -7.86 -0.83
C ASP A 96 -8.64 -7.57 -1.05
N GLU A 97 -8.30 -6.36 -1.48
CA GLU A 97 -6.94 -5.96 -1.85
C GLU A 97 -6.30 -6.90 -2.89
N SER A 98 -7.06 -7.23 -3.94
CA SER A 98 -6.67 -8.19 -4.98
C SER A 98 -5.39 -7.84 -5.73
N HIS A 99 -4.94 -6.58 -5.67
CA HIS A 99 -3.64 -6.17 -6.21
C HIS A 99 -2.46 -6.94 -5.59
N ASN A 100 -2.63 -7.58 -4.43
CA ASN A 100 -1.61 -8.49 -3.87
C ASN A 100 -1.37 -9.75 -4.72
N LEU A 101 -2.18 -9.99 -5.75
CA LEU A 101 -2.05 -11.10 -6.71
C LEU A 101 -1.35 -10.68 -8.01
N SER A 102 -0.84 -9.46 -8.10
CA SER A 102 -0.32 -8.84 -9.33
C SER A 102 1.09 -9.30 -9.75
N ALA A 103 1.69 -10.30 -9.08
CA ALA A 103 3.03 -10.77 -9.45
C ALA A 103 3.06 -11.32 -10.90
N PHE A 104 4.01 -10.86 -11.70
CA PHE A 104 4.26 -11.31 -13.08
C PHE A 104 5.78 -11.39 -13.36
N PRO A 105 6.25 -12.12 -14.38
CA PRO A 105 5.50 -12.95 -15.31
C PRO A 105 4.97 -14.26 -14.71
N LYS A 106 5.47 -14.69 -13.55
CA LYS A 106 5.01 -15.90 -12.84
C LYS A 106 4.10 -15.51 -11.67
N PRO A 107 3.02 -16.27 -11.42
CA PRO A 107 2.17 -16.03 -10.26
C PRO A 107 2.91 -16.34 -8.97
N SER A 108 2.59 -15.62 -7.91
CA SER A 108 3.08 -15.91 -6.56
C SER A 108 2.51 -17.24 -6.05
N GLY A 109 3.14 -17.83 -5.01
CA GLY A 109 2.59 -19.02 -4.34
C GLY A 109 1.16 -18.78 -3.81
N ARG A 110 0.90 -17.60 -3.25
CA ARG A 110 -0.43 -17.17 -2.81
C ARG A 110 -1.44 -17.17 -3.98
N THR A 111 -1.09 -16.60 -5.11
CA THR A 111 -1.96 -16.56 -6.29
C THR A 111 -2.31 -17.96 -6.80
N LYS A 112 -1.38 -18.92 -6.74
CA LYS A 112 -1.63 -20.30 -7.12
C LYS A 112 -2.64 -20.97 -6.18
N LEU A 113 -2.50 -20.79 -4.87
CA LEU A 113 -3.45 -21.34 -3.88
C LEU A 113 -4.85 -20.75 -4.06
N ILE A 114 -4.95 -19.44 -4.32
CA ILE A 114 -6.25 -18.81 -4.59
C ILE A 114 -6.87 -19.33 -5.89
N LYS A 115 -6.05 -19.50 -6.92
CA LYS A 115 -6.52 -20.08 -8.19
C LYS A 115 -7.10 -21.50 -7.99
N ASP A 116 -6.43 -22.35 -7.23
CA ASP A 116 -6.92 -23.70 -6.93
C ASP A 116 -8.27 -23.66 -6.20
N LEU A 117 -8.43 -22.72 -5.27
CA LEU A 117 -9.65 -22.56 -4.48
C LEU A 117 -10.82 -21.94 -5.27
N ALA A 118 -10.54 -20.95 -6.14
CA ALA A 118 -11.55 -20.11 -6.78
C ALA A 118 -11.81 -20.42 -8.26
N TYR A 119 -11.11 -21.41 -8.85
CA TYR A 119 -11.07 -21.61 -10.31
C TYR A 119 -12.46 -21.79 -10.94
N ASP A 120 -13.33 -22.56 -10.34
CA ASP A 120 -14.67 -22.88 -10.83
C ASP A 120 -15.78 -21.97 -10.26
N LYS A 121 -15.43 -20.93 -9.53
CA LYS A 121 -16.34 -20.07 -8.80
C LYS A 121 -16.46 -18.68 -9.41
N LYS A 122 -17.66 -18.08 -9.25
CA LYS A 122 -17.84 -16.65 -9.50
C LYS A 122 -17.05 -15.85 -8.46
N VAL A 123 -16.46 -14.74 -8.88
CA VAL A 123 -15.51 -13.96 -8.06
C VAL A 123 -15.77 -12.46 -8.17
N ILE A 124 -15.66 -11.76 -7.05
CA ILE A 124 -15.52 -10.29 -7.06
C ILE A 124 -14.16 -9.90 -6.49
N LEU A 125 -13.41 -9.12 -7.25
CA LEU A 125 -12.12 -8.55 -6.87
C LEU A 125 -12.32 -7.13 -6.34
N LEU A 126 -11.73 -6.82 -5.19
CA LEU A 126 -11.77 -5.47 -4.61
C LEU A 126 -10.35 -4.89 -4.56
N SER A 127 -10.19 -3.67 -5.01
CA SER A 127 -8.94 -2.92 -4.81
C SER A 127 -9.16 -1.42 -4.85
N GLY A 128 -8.33 -0.68 -4.14
CA GLY A 128 -8.21 0.78 -4.30
C GLY A 128 -7.63 1.16 -5.67
N THR A 129 -6.73 0.31 -6.18
CA THR A 129 -6.07 0.45 -7.47
C THR A 129 -5.82 -0.93 -8.06
N ALA A 130 -6.44 -1.26 -9.19
CA ALA A 130 -6.23 -2.54 -9.88
C ALA A 130 -4.80 -2.64 -10.43
N ILE A 131 -4.27 -1.51 -10.85
CA ILE A 131 -2.95 -1.36 -11.47
C ILE A 131 -2.08 -0.56 -10.52
N VAL A 132 -1.27 -1.25 -9.68
CA VAL A 132 -0.38 -0.58 -8.72
C VAL A 132 0.95 -0.19 -9.36
N GLU A 133 1.65 -1.14 -9.95
CA GLU A 133 2.99 -0.93 -10.51
C GLU A 133 3.02 -1.07 -12.04
N SER A 134 2.23 -1.99 -12.56
CA SER A 134 2.19 -2.33 -13.97
C SER A 134 0.83 -2.92 -14.37
N PRO A 135 0.29 -2.54 -15.54
CA PRO A 135 -0.91 -3.17 -16.09
C PRO A 135 -0.76 -4.67 -16.31
N SER A 136 0.44 -5.18 -16.50
CA SER A 136 0.71 -6.61 -16.66
C SER A 136 0.29 -7.45 -15.46
N GLY A 137 0.27 -6.86 -14.26
CA GLY A 137 -0.16 -7.54 -13.04
C GLY A 137 -1.63 -7.97 -13.05
N ILE A 138 -2.48 -7.40 -13.90
CA ILE A 138 -3.90 -7.75 -13.99
C ILE A 138 -4.13 -9.19 -14.44
N TYR A 139 -3.24 -9.75 -15.28
CA TYR A 139 -3.39 -11.11 -15.77
C TYR A 139 -3.57 -12.12 -14.66
N HIS A 140 -2.66 -12.15 -13.70
CA HIS A 140 -2.71 -13.13 -12.61
C HIS A 140 -3.75 -12.78 -11.54
N GLN A 141 -4.15 -11.53 -11.41
CA GLN A 141 -5.28 -11.16 -10.56
C GLN A 141 -6.59 -11.75 -11.11
N CYS A 142 -6.78 -11.72 -12.41
CA CYS A 142 -7.99 -12.22 -13.04
C CYS A 142 -7.94 -13.74 -13.31
N TYR A 143 -6.77 -14.30 -13.63
CA TYR A 143 -6.60 -15.71 -14.03
C TYR A 143 -6.74 -16.71 -12.86
N ILE A 144 -7.40 -16.32 -11.78
CA ILE A 144 -7.73 -17.17 -10.62
C ILE A 144 -9.04 -17.92 -10.81
N THR A 145 -9.88 -17.53 -11.75
CA THR A 145 -11.15 -18.17 -12.07
C THR A 145 -11.26 -18.47 -13.57
N LYS A 146 -11.98 -19.52 -13.92
CA LYS A 146 -12.31 -19.84 -15.33
C LYS A 146 -13.13 -18.76 -16.03
N TYR A 147 -13.81 -17.92 -15.24
CA TYR A 147 -14.61 -16.79 -15.72
C TYR A 147 -13.76 -15.55 -16.05
N SER A 148 -12.43 -15.64 -15.95
CA SER A 148 -11.54 -14.54 -16.30
C SER A 148 -11.76 -14.09 -17.74
N PRO A 149 -11.88 -12.79 -18.03
CA PRO A 149 -11.88 -12.24 -19.38
C PRO A 149 -10.61 -12.59 -20.18
N PHE A 150 -9.54 -13.01 -19.48
CA PHE A 150 -8.27 -13.43 -20.06
C PHE A 150 -8.09 -14.95 -20.09
N SER A 151 -9.15 -15.73 -19.91
CA SER A 151 -9.11 -17.21 -19.87
C SER A 151 -8.65 -17.84 -21.21
N GLU A 152 -8.79 -17.13 -22.33
CA GLU A 152 -8.27 -17.54 -23.63
C GLU A 152 -6.75 -17.71 -23.66
N PHE A 153 -6.02 -16.97 -22.81
CA PHE A 153 -4.55 -17.02 -22.74
C PHE A 153 -4.08 -18.12 -21.81
N LYS A 154 -3.48 -19.18 -22.33
CA LYS A 154 -2.93 -20.29 -21.54
C LYS A 154 -1.73 -19.88 -20.68
N SER A 155 -1.11 -18.73 -20.93
CA SER A 155 0.04 -18.23 -20.16
C SER A 155 0.13 -16.71 -20.17
N PHE A 156 0.82 -16.16 -19.18
CA PHE A 156 1.15 -14.74 -19.13
C PHE A 156 1.84 -14.25 -20.42
N TYR A 157 2.70 -15.07 -21.03
CA TYR A 157 3.43 -14.67 -22.23
C TYR A 157 2.52 -14.53 -23.46
N GLN A 158 1.45 -15.35 -23.56
CA GLN A 158 0.44 -15.19 -24.61
C GLN A 158 -0.39 -13.92 -24.40
N PHE A 159 -0.82 -13.66 -23.19
CA PHE A 159 -1.48 -12.42 -22.79
C PHE A 159 -0.60 -11.20 -23.11
N HIS A 160 0.67 -11.24 -22.70
CA HIS A 160 1.60 -10.14 -22.93
C HIS A 160 1.97 -9.97 -24.41
N LYS A 161 1.92 -11.02 -25.24
CA LYS A 161 2.08 -10.91 -26.70
C LYS A 161 0.96 -10.07 -27.32
N LYS A 162 -0.27 -10.16 -26.83
CA LYS A 162 -1.42 -9.36 -27.30
C LYS A 162 -1.39 -7.93 -26.74
N TYR A 163 -1.27 -7.78 -25.44
CA TYR A 163 -1.44 -6.50 -24.74
C TYR A 163 -0.14 -5.84 -24.28
N GLY A 164 0.97 -6.53 -24.29
CA GLY A 164 2.24 -6.04 -23.77
C GLY A 164 3.08 -5.26 -24.79
N LEU A 165 3.98 -4.45 -24.26
CA LEU A 165 5.04 -3.74 -24.97
C LEU A 165 6.39 -4.19 -24.39
N PRO A 166 6.92 -5.36 -24.81
CA PRO A 166 8.16 -5.89 -24.27
C PRO A 166 9.33 -4.99 -24.66
N TYR A 167 10.25 -4.77 -23.72
CA TYR A 167 11.51 -4.09 -24.01
C TYR A 167 12.67 -4.79 -23.30
N GLY A 168 13.87 -4.59 -23.83
CA GLY A 168 15.10 -5.13 -23.27
C GLY A 168 15.99 -4.04 -22.70
N LYS A 169 16.70 -4.36 -21.63
CA LYS A 169 17.83 -3.54 -21.13
C LYS A 169 19.04 -4.45 -20.96
N PHE A 170 20.20 -3.95 -21.36
CA PHE A 170 21.47 -4.60 -21.11
C PHE A 170 21.94 -4.21 -19.70
N ILE A 171 21.97 -5.15 -18.77
CA ILE A 171 22.33 -4.92 -17.37
C ILE A 171 23.30 -6.02 -16.94
N ALA A 172 24.44 -5.64 -16.38
CA ALA A 172 25.47 -6.55 -15.86
C ALA A 172 25.86 -7.66 -16.86
N GLY A 173 26.08 -7.30 -18.13
CA GLY A 173 26.53 -8.24 -19.19
C GLY A 173 25.42 -9.13 -19.75
N ARG A 174 24.13 -8.91 -19.39
CA ARG A 174 23.00 -9.74 -19.83
C ARG A 174 21.86 -8.88 -20.40
N ASN A 175 21.22 -9.36 -21.46
CA ASN A 175 19.99 -8.78 -21.97
C ASN A 175 18.80 -9.25 -21.13
N LEU A 176 18.23 -8.36 -20.31
CA LEU A 176 17.04 -8.64 -19.52
C LEU A 176 15.80 -8.13 -20.26
N LYS A 177 14.78 -9.00 -20.38
CA LYS A 177 13.47 -8.63 -20.91
C LYS A 177 12.55 -8.15 -19.78
N PHE A 178 11.86 -7.04 -20.03
CA PHE A 178 10.89 -6.45 -19.10
C PHE A 178 9.49 -6.56 -19.70
N TYR A 179 8.51 -6.75 -18.81
CA TYR A 179 7.12 -7.05 -19.18
C TYR A 179 6.13 -6.11 -18.46
N ASP A 180 6.60 -4.99 -17.96
CA ASP A 180 5.83 -4.05 -17.15
C ASP A 180 5.02 -3.03 -17.96
N LYS A 181 5.27 -2.91 -19.27
CA LYS A 181 4.55 -1.99 -20.15
C LYS A 181 3.48 -2.70 -20.94
N CYS A 182 2.31 -2.08 -21.06
CA CYS A 182 1.18 -2.59 -21.85
C CYS A 182 0.61 -1.51 -22.76
N LYS A 183 -0.14 -1.95 -23.76
CA LYS A 183 -0.88 -1.11 -24.69
C LYS A 183 -2.12 -0.53 -23.99
N PRO A 184 -2.61 0.66 -24.42
CA PRO A 184 -3.83 1.28 -23.89
C PRO A 184 -5.07 0.39 -23.97
N GLU A 185 -5.18 -0.44 -25.00
CA GLU A 185 -6.33 -1.35 -25.23
C GLU A 185 -6.56 -2.31 -24.05
N LEU A 186 -5.52 -2.62 -23.27
CA LEU A 186 -5.70 -3.42 -22.05
C LEU A 186 -6.58 -2.71 -21.02
N ILE A 187 -6.47 -1.40 -20.93
CA ILE A 187 -7.30 -0.62 -19.99
C ILE A 187 -8.76 -0.65 -20.42
N GLU A 188 -9.02 -0.56 -21.72
CA GLU A 188 -10.38 -0.68 -22.28
C GLU A 188 -10.99 -2.05 -21.95
N GLU A 189 -10.20 -3.14 -22.09
CA GLU A 189 -10.67 -4.48 -21.71
C GLU A 189 -10.96 -4.59 -20.20
N ILE A 190 -10.10 -4.02 -19.33
CA ILE A 190 -10.31 -4.01 -17.90
C ILE A 190 -11.60 -3.28 -17.51
N ASN A 191 -11.90 -2.17 -18.20
CA ASN A 191 -13.10 -1.37 -17.94
C ASN A 191 -14.40 -2.15 -18.20
N LYS A 192 -14.41 -3.10 -19.12
CA LYS A 192 -15.61 -3.91 -19.44
C LYS A 192 -16.12 -4.78 -18.28
N PHE A 193 -15.24 -5.15 -17.36
CA PHE A 193 -15.60 -5.94 -16.18
C PHE A 193 -15.32 -5.24 -14.86
N SER A 194 -15.12 -3.92 -14.92
CA SER A 194 -14.83 -3.10 -13.75
C SER A 194 -15.98 -2.15 -13.41
N VAL A 195 -16.25 -2.01 -12.11
CA VAL A 195 -17.10 -0.97 -11.56
C VAL A 195 -16.25 -0.06 -10.71
N TYR A 196 -16.41 1.25 -10.88
CA TYR A 196 -15.63 2.26 -10.18
C TYR A 196 -16.47 2.94 -9.10
N MET A 197 -15.88 3.09 -7.90
CA MET A 197 -16.44 3.84 -6.79
C MET A 197 -15.50 5.00 -6.45
N THR A 198 -15.98 6.21 -6.52
CA THR A 198 -15.22 7.40 -6.12
C THR A 198 -15.50 7.76 -4.66
N GLN A 199 -14.68 8.62 -4.08
CA GLN A 199 -14.97 9.20 -2.76
C GLN A 199 -16.09 10.23 -2.83
N GLU A 200 -16.26 10.87 -3.98
CA GLU A 200 -17.38 11.79 -4.25
C GLU A 200 -18.72 11.04 -4.22
N ASP A 201 -18.78 9.81 -4.79
CA ASP A 201 -19.95 8.93 -4.69
C ASP A 201 -20.33 8.68 -3.22
N ALA A 202 -19.34 8.57 -2.35
CA ALA A 202 -19.52 8.37 -0.92
C ALA A 202 -19.81 9.65 -0.13
N GLY A 203 -19.89 10.81 -0.79
CA GLY A 203 -20.06 12.11 -0.15
C GLY A 203 -18.83 12.54 0.66
N ILE A 204 -17.66 11.96 0.38
CA ILE A 204 -16.42 12.25 1.08
C ILE A 204 -15.70 13.37 0.33
N ASN A 205 -15.76 14.57 0.84
CA ASN A 205 -14.91 15.67 0.37
C ASN A 205 -13.47 15.44 0.88
N VAL A 206 -12.60 15.04 -0.03
CA VAL A 206 -11.20 14.74 0.27
C VAL A 206 -10.36 16.00 0.19
N ASN A 207 -10.33 16.76 1.25
CA ASN A 207 -9.40 17.89 1.38
C ASN A 207 -8.35 17.56 2.45
N ALA A 208 -7.34 16.77 2.08
CA ALA A 208 -6.12 16.64 2.86
C ALA A 208 -5.02 17.45 2.18
N GLU A 209 -4.51 18.46 2.87
CA GLU A 209 -3.42 19.30 2.39
C GLU A 209 -2.09 18.82 2.96
N ASP A 210 -1.08 18.75 2.10
CA ASP A 210 0.28 18.44 2.53
C ASP A 210 0.97 19.71 3.00
N GLU A 211 1.42 19.70 4.25
CA GLU A 211 2.22 20.76 4.86
C GLU A 211 3.67 20.26 4.97
N LEU A 212 4.58 20.85 4.21
CA LEU A 212 5.98 20.42 4.13
C LEU A 212 6.83 21.21 5.10
N HIS A 213 7.38 20.52 6.09
CA HIS A 213 8.29 21.12 7.07
C HIS A 213 9.71 20.62 6.79
N TYR A 214 10.59 21.54 6.39
CA TYR A 214 11.98 21.23 6.13
C TYR A 214 12.81 21.38 7.40
N ILE A 215 13.49 20.29 7.75
CA ILE A 215 14.33 20.19 8.94
C ILE A 215 15.79 20.37 8.53
N ASP A 216 16.48 21.27 9.20
CA ASP A 216 17.91 21.42 9.05
C ASP A 216 18.64 20.41 9.92
N LEU A 217 19.50 19.61 9.30
CA LEU A 217 20.37 18.69 10.01
C LEU A 217 21.56 19.44 10.64
N GLU A 218 22.01 19.00 11.79
CA GLU A 218 23.24 19.50 12.41
C GLU A 218 24.47 19.17 11.56
N GLU A 219 25.52 19.94 11.68
CA GLU A 219 26.77 19.81 10.91
C GLU A 219 27.38 18.40 11.06
N ARG A 220 27.27 17.78 12.23
CA ARG A 220 27.71 16.39 12.46
C ARG A 220 26.95 15.43 11.57
N THR A 221 25.63 15.53 11.54
CA THR A 221 24.74 14.66 10.73
C THR A 221 24.99 14.87 9.25
N LYS A 222 25.14 16.12 8.79
CA LYS A 222 25.48 16.45 7.39
C LYS A 222 26.82 15.84 6.99
N LYS A 223 27.85 15.94 7.83
CA LYS A 223 29.17 15.33 7.56
C LYS A 223 29.07 13.82 7.39
N ILE A 224 28.34 13.11 8.27
CA ILE A 224 28.12 11.67 8.17
C ILE A 224 27.37 11.34 6.88
N TYR A 225 26.29 12.04 6.60
CA TYR A 225 25.46 11.88 5.41
C TYR A 225 26.29 12.03 4.11
N ASN A 226 27.00 13.14 3.97
CA ASN A 226 27.84 13.43 2.80
C ASN A 226 29.00 12.44 2.65
N HIS A 227 29.58 12.00 3.76
CA HIS A 227 30.65 11.00 3.74
C HIS A 227 30.13 9.65 3.23
N LEU A 228 28.97 9.20 3.71
CA LEU A 228 28.32 7.97 3.24
C LEU A 228 27.98 8.04 1.74
N GLN A 229 27.49 9.18 1.25
CA GLN A 229 27.22 9.35 -0.18
C GLN A 229 28.49 9.17 -1.03
N LYS A 230 29.62 9.71 -0.59
CA LYS A 230 30.89 9.67 -1.34
C LYS A 230 31.63 8.36 -1.21
N LYS A 231 31.76 7.84 0.01
CA LYS A 231 32.64 6.72 0.35
C LYS A 231 31.89 5.40 0.59
N LYS A 232 30.58 5.44 0.78
CA LYS A 232 29.71 4.29 1.07
C LYS A 232 30.09 3.52 2.36
N VAL A 233 30.99 4.08 3.15
CA VAL A 233 31.42 3.53 4.44
C VAL A 233 31.71 4.67 5.41
N VAL A 234 31.30 4.51 6.68
CA VAL A 234 31.63 5.43 7.77
C VAL A 234 31.62 4.69 9.10
N SER A 235 32.44 5.13 10.03
CA SER A 235 32.37 4.71 11.44
C SER A 235 31.82 5.86 12.28
N VAL A 236 30.79 5.58 13.08
CA VAL A 236 30.14 6.56 13.95
C VAL A 236 30.00 5.99 15.36
N TYR A 237 29.89 6.85 16.36
CA TYR A 237 29.53 6.44 17.71
C TYR A 237 28.02 6.43 17.85
N ASP A 238 27.49 5.36 18.44
CA ASP A 238 26.10 5.35 18.93
C ASP A 238 25.97 6.17 20.24
N VAL A 239 24.75 6.29 20.73
CA VAL A 239 24.47 7.04 21.98
C VAL A 239 25.11 6.41 23.22
N ASN A 240 25.57 5.16 23.15
CA ASN A 240 26.25 4.45 24.24
C ASN A 240 27.78 4.49 24.10
N GLY A 241 28.31 5.24 23.13
CA GLY A 241 29.75 5.34 22.86
C GLY A 241 30.36 4.17 22.08
N LYS A 242 29.54 3.24 21.57
CA LYS A 242 29.99 2.12 20.76
C LYS A 242 30.27 2.55 19.33
N ILE A 243 31.41 2.14 18.78
CA ILE A 243 31.73 2.38 17.37
C ILE A 243 30.91 1.44 16.49
N ILE A 244 30.15 2.03 15.57
CA ILE A 244 29.33 1.33 14.58
C ILE A 244 29.90 1.62 13.19
N LYS A 245 30.34 0.57 12.48
CA LYS A 245 30.79 0.68 11.10
C LYS A 245 29.62 0.44 10.15
N ILE A 246 29.24 1.45 9.42
CA ILE A 246 28.18 1.41 8.41
C ILE A 246 28.83 1.19 7.05
N VAL A 247 28.39 0.13 6.33
CA VAL A 247 28.88 -0.20 4.99
C VAL A 247 27.68 -0.32 4.05
N CYS A 248 27.67 0.45 2.96
CA CYS A 248 26.61 0.44 1.95
C CYS A 248 27.17 -0.16 0.65
N ASP A 249 26.92 -1.45 0.47
CA ASP A 249 27.39 -2.26 -0.67
C ASP A 249 26.54 -2.09 -1.94
N SER A 250 25.37 -1.50 -1.82
CA SER A 250 24.44 -1.25 -2.92
C SER A 250 23.80 0.13 -2.81
N THR A 251 23.26 0.65 -3.93
CA THR A 251 22.51 1.92 -3.95
C THR A 251 21.25 1.82 -3.09
N MET A 252 20.58 0.67 -3.10
CA MET A 252 19.39 0.43 -2.28
C MET A 252 19.72 0.54 -0.79
N LYS A 253 20.82 -0.09 -0.35
CA LYS A 253 21.26 -0.03 1.06
C LYS A 253 21.69 1.39 1.43
N LEU A 254 22.42 2.08 0.54
CA LEU A 254 22.84 3.46 0.77
C LEU A 254 21.65 4.38 1.00
N ARG A 255 20.66 4.41 0.10
CA ARG A 255 19.48 5.26 0.25
C ARG A 255 18.66 4.92 1.49
N THR A 256 18.54 3.62 1.85
CA THR A 256 17.84 3.18 3.05
C THR A 256 18.53 3.68 4.32
N VAL A 257 19.86 3.55 4.37
CA VAL A 257 20.66 4.05 5.49
C VAL A 257 20.59 5.57 5.60
N LEU A 258 20.73 6.29 4.49
CA LEU A 258 20.64 7.75 4.49
C LEU A 258 19.26 8.23 4.96
N HIS A 259 18.18 7.55 4.53
CA HIS A 259 16.82 7.90 4.94
C HIS A 259 16.59 7.66 6.45
N SER A 260 17.03 6.52 6.98
CA SER A 260 16.92 6.25 8.42
C SER A 260 17.86 7.13 9.27
N LEU A 261 19.00 7.55 8.70
CA LEU A 261 19.91 8.50 9.31
C LEU A 261 19.24 9.87 9.55
N GLU A 262 18.44 10.35 8.59
CA GLU A 262 17.65 11.58 8.76
C GLU A 262 16.66 11.50 9.94
N GLY A 263 16.26 10.28 10.31
CA GLY A 263 15.36 10.00 11.43
C GLY A 263 16.05 9.59 12.72
N GLY A 264 17.38 9.72 12.81
CA GLY A 264 18.14 9.48 14.05
C GLY A 264 18.60 8.05 14.29
N THR A 265 18.38 7.12 13.35
CA THR A 265 18.72 5.72 13.52
C THR A 265 19.43 5.14 12.30
N VAL A 266 20.19 4.08 12.51
CA VAL A 266 20.78 3.28 11.43
C VAL A 266 20.62 1.79 11.74
N LYS A 267 20.45 0.96 10.68
CA LYS A 267 20.43 -0.49 10.80
C LYS A 267 21.74 -1.08 10.31
N VAL A 268 22.44 -1.83 11.17
CA VAL A 268 23.67 -2.57 10.85
C VAL A 268 23.53 -3.99 11.40
N ASP A 269 23.79 -5.01 10.60
CA ASP A 269 23.73 -6.42 10.97
C ASP A 269 22.44 -6.80 11.73
N ASP A 270 21.31 -6.40 11.16
CA ASP A 270 19.94 -6.59 11.68
C ASP A 270 19.65 -5.93 13.04
N LYS A 271 20.55 -5.11 13.56
CA LYS A 271 20.36 -4.30 14.77
C LYS A 271 20.17 -2.82 14.45
N TYR A 272 19.32 -2.15 15.22
CA TYR A 272 19.11 -0.71 15.12
C TYR A 272 19.97 0.02 16.15
N TYR A 273 20.60 1.10 15.72
CA TYR A 273 21.45 1.95 16.54
C TYR A 273 20.99 3.40 16.46
N GLU A 274 20.92 4.03 17.61
CA GLU A 274 20.68 5.47 17.74
C GLU A 274 22.04 6.19 17.67
N ILE A 275 22.17 7.16 16.81
CA ILE A 275 23.44 7.86 16.61
C ILE A 275 23.45 9.29 17.15
N GLY A 276 22.42 9.63 17.92
CA GLY A 276 22.34 10.88 18.69
C GLY A 276 21.89 12.11 17.90
N ASN A 277 21.46 11.95 16.65
CA ASN A 277 20.86 13.04 15.87
C ASN A 277 19.34 13.05 16.09
N LEU A 278 18.83 14.09 16.73
CA LEU A 278 17.44 14.19 17.17
C LEU A 278 16.71 15.39 16.55
N GLU A 279 17.18 15.91 15.43
CA GLU A 279 16.70 17.15 14.82
C GLU A 279 15.20 17.10 14.53
N LYS A 280 14.71 16.01 13.91
CA LYS A 280 13.27 15.82 13.65
C LYS A 280 12.46 15.68 14.95
N ILE A 281 13.00 14.97 15.95
CA ILE A 281 12.35 14.80 17.25
C ILE A 281 12.25 16.14 17.99
N ASN A 282 13.34 16.90 18.02
CA ASN A 282 13.39 18.22 18.65
C ASN A 282 12.43 19.19 17.95
N TYR A 283 12.32 19.07 16.62
CA TYR A 283 11.36 19.85 15.86
C TYR A 283 9.91 19.51 16.27
N ILE A 284 9.56 18.21 16.37
CA ILE A 284 8.23 17.81 16.82
C ILE A 284 7.94 18.34 18.21
N LYS A 285 8.85 18.16 19.17
CA LYS A 285 8.69 18.64 20.57
C LYS A 285 8.49 20.15 20.66
N LYS A 286 9.10 20.90 19.75
CA LYS A 286 9.00 22.37 19.72
C LYS A 286 7.67 22.86 19.15
N HIS A 287 7.12 22.16 18.16
CA HIS A 287 6.01 22.66 17.34
C HIS A 287 4.69 21.92 17.56
N PHE A 288 4.71 20.71 18.13
CA PHE A 288 3.52 19.86 18.30
C PHE A 288 3.44 19.32 19.72
N GLU A 289 2.21 19.15 20.18
CA GLU A 289 1.91 18.64 21.51
C GLU A 289 2.02 17.10 21.55
N ASP A 290 2.63 16.56 22.61
CA ASP A 290 2.58 15.11 22.89
C ASP A 290 1.23 14.76 23.52
N SER A 291 0.26 14.43 22.70
CA SER A 291 -1.14 14.17 23.07
C SER A 291 -1.70 12.93 22.35
N PHE A 292 -2.84 12.41 22.83
CA PHE A 292 -3.48 11.23 22.23
C PHE A 292 -4.06 11.48 20.83
N ASP A 293 -4.27 12.72 20.45
CA ASP A 293 -4.69 13.15 19.12
C ASP A 293 -3.52 13.55 18.20
N THR A 294 -2.28 13.30 18.63
CA THR A 294 -1.08 13.38 17.79
C THR A 294 -0.71 11.98 17.28
N VAL A 295 -0.65 11.84 15.97
CA VAL A 295 -0.24 10.60 15.29
C VAL A 295 1.07 10.84 14.55
N ILE A 296 2.07 10.00 14.79
CA ILE A 296 3.37 10.05 14.13
C ILE A 296 3.58 8.75 13.33
N MET A 297 3.66 8.88 12.01
CA MET A 297 3.90 7.77 11.08
C MET A 297 5.37 7.65 10.75
N SER A 298 5.94 6.45 10.92
CA SER A 298 7.34 6.18 10.57
C SER A 298 7.49 4.90 9.77
N HIS A 299 8.39 4.92 8.79
CA HIS A 299 8.70 3.79 7.93
C HIS A 299 9.61 2.77 8.64
N PHE A 300 10.64 3.23 9.34
CA PHE A 300 11.66 2.36 9.92
C PHE A 300 11.32 1.92 11.34
N VAL A 301 11.65 0.66 11.66
CA VAL A 301 11.42 0.08 13.00
C VAL A 301 12.20 0.84 14.07
N GLY A 302 13.50 1.09 13.82
CA GLY A 302 14.36 1.80 14.77
C GLY A 302 13.85 3.20 15.11
N GLU A 303 13.32 3.93 14.11
CA GLU A 303 12.70 5.24 14.35
C GLU A 303 11.48 5.15 15.27
N ARG A 304 10.63 4.12 15.08
CA ARG A 304 9.46 3.94 15.96
C ARG A 304 9.86 3.64 17.39
N GLU A 305 10.92 2.87 17.60
CA GLU A 305 11.46 2.62 18.94
C GLU A 305 12.02 3.90 19.58
N LEU A 306 12.76 4.68 18.79
CA LEU A 306 13.29 5.97 19.20
C LEU A 306 12.15 6.95 19.54
N LEU A 307 11.14 7.07 18.68
CA LEU A 307 9.98 7.94 18.88
C LEU A 307 9.22 7.59 20.19
N LYS A 308 9.00 6.30 20.48
CA LYS A 308 8.35 5.83 21.72
C LYS A 308 9.12 6.21 22.99
N LYS A 309 10.45 6.41 22.90
CA LYS A 309 11.25 6.91 24.03
C LYS A 309 10.95 8.38 24.32
N HIS A 310 10.67 9.15 23.28
CA HIS A 310 10.51 10.61 23.36
C HIS A 310 9.05 11.09 23.48
N PHE A 311 8.09 10.31 22.99
CA PHE A 311 6.65 10.64 23.01
C PHE A 311 5.89 9.54 23.75
N LYS A 312 5.15 9.94 24.80
CA LYS A 312 4.46 8.99 25.69
C LYS A 312 2.96 8.90 25.43
N LYS A 313 2.37 9.96 24.86
CA LYS A 313 0.93 10.04 24.56
C LYS A 313 0.63 9.90 23.07
N ALA A 314 1.48 10.45 22.21
CA ALA A 314 1.32 10.37 20.76
C ALA A 314 1.31 8.92 20.28
N GLN A 315 0.46 8.63 19.30
CA GLN A 315 0.39 7.31 18.67
C GLN A 315 1.49 7.17 17.61
N ILE A 316 2.40 6.21 17.84
CA ILE A 316 3.48 5.91 16.90
C ILE A 316 3.07 4.73 16.02
N LEU A 317 2.85 4.97 14.73
CA LEU A 317 2.34 3.99 13.78
C LEU A 317 3.36 3.68 12.69
N SER A 318 3.26 2.47 12.13
CA SER A 318 4.04 2.07 10.95
C SER A 318 3.38 2.56 9.67
N SER A 319 4.15 3.13 8.76
CA SER A 319 3.67 3.47 7.42
C SER A 319 3.33 2.23 6.56
N MET A 320 3.84 1.04 6.93
CA MET A 320 3.63 -0.21 6.20
C MET A 320 2.70 -1.20 6.92
N ALA A 321 3.06 -1.63 8.13
CA ALA A 321 2.38 -2.75 8.79
C ALA A 321 0.97 -2.44 9.30
N ASN A 322 0.75 -1.18 9.70
CA ASN A 322 -0.55 -0.71 10.21
C ASN A 322 -1.30 0.11 9.15
N SER A 323 -0.80 0.10 7.91
CA SER A 323 -1.30 0.99 6.86
C SER A 323 -2.72 0.67 6.39
N GLN A 324 -3.31 -0.42 6.81
CA GLN A 324 -4.63 -0.82 6.34
C GLN A 324 -5.59 -0.97 7.52
N GLY A 325 -6.67 -0.18 7.49
CA GLY A 325 -7.77 -0.28 8.43
C GLY A 325 -7.70 0.59 9.69
N ILE A 326 -6.63 1.35 9.95
CA ILE A 326 -6.62 2.28 11.07
C ILE A 326 -7.20 3.63 10.62
N ASP A 327 -8.21 4.08 11.32
CA ASP A 327 -8.80 5.40 11.17
C ASP A 327 -8.03 6.40 12.06
N CYS A 328 -7.43 7.39 11.42
CA CYS A 328 -6.73 8.50 12.08
C CYS A 328 -7.45 9.84 11.88
N SER A 329 -8.72 9.83 11.49
CA SER A 329 -9.51 11.05 11.23
C SER A 329 -9.72 11.92 12.48
N TYR A 330 -9.51 11.35 13.67
CA TYR A 330 -9.54 12.07 14.96
C TYR A 330 -8.29 12.91 15.19
N ALA A 331 -7.18 12.65 14.46
CA ALA A 331 -5.89 13.27 14.74
C ALA A 331 -5.94 14.79 14.51
N LYS A 332 -5.51 15.53 15.53
CA LYS A 332 -5.26 16.97 15.45
C LYS A 332 -3.99 17.25 14.65
N TYR A 333 -2.95 16.41 14.88
CA TYR A 333 -1.69 16.44 14.16
C TYR A 333 -1.40 15.07 13.59
N PHE A 334 -1.24 15.00 12.26
CA PHE A 334 -0.82 13.79 11.57
C PHE A 334 0.53 14.04 10.92
N ILE A 335 1.58 13.48 11.54
CA ILE A 335 2.98 13.77 11.22
C ILE A 335 3.60 12.56 10.51
N VAL A 336 4.13 12.77 9.32
CA VAL A 336 4.91 11.78 8.58
C VAL A 336 6.39 12.03 8.86
N TYR A 337 6.94 11.25 9.77
CA TYR A 337 8.34 11.32 10.20
C TYR A 337 9.28 10.75 9.13
N SER A 338 8.90 9.61 8.56
CA SER A 338 9.54 9.01 7.38
C SER A 338 8.49 8.26 6.56
N GLU A 339 8.60 8.34 5.25
CA GLU A 339 7.67 7.74 4.30
C GLU A 339 8.24 6.47 3.66
N SER A 340 7.37 5.58 3.20
CA SER A 340 7.77 4.42 2.41
C SER A 340 8.10 4.85 0.96
N TYR A 341 8.83 4.00 0.24
CA TYR A 341 9.20 4.25 -1.15
C TYR A 341 8.08 3.98 -2.17
N SER A 342 6.86 3.70 -1.70
CA SER A 342 5.73 3.29 -2.53
C SER A 342 4.68 4.38 -2.67
N GLY A 343 4.36 4.75 -3.91
CA GLY A 343 3.30 5.70 -4.21
C GLY A 343 1.91 5.21 -3.78
N SER A 344 1.66 3.90 -3.78
CA SER A 344 0.40 3.34 -3.27
C SER A 344 0.27 3.49 -1.76
N HIS A 345 1.38 3.34 -1.01
CA HIS A 345 1.37 3.59 0.44
C HIS A 345 1.19 5.07 0.76
N HIS A 346 1.73 5.97 -0.06
CA HIS A 346 1.49 7.42 0.07
C HIS A 346 -0.01 7.73 -0.03
N ILE A 347 -0.70 7.20 -1.05
CA ILE A 347 -2.14 7.37 -1.19
C ILE A 347 -2.89 6.81 0.02
N GLN A 348 -2.60 5.56 0.41
CA GLN A 348 -3.23 4.91 1.56
C GLN A 348 -3.00 5.65 2.88
N LEU A 349 -1.85 6.28 3.06
CA LEU A 349 -1.54 7.09 4.22
C LEU A 349 -2.44 8.34 4.28
N ARG A 350 -2.60 9.04 3.17
CA ARG A 350 -3.46 10.23 3.07
C ARG A 350 -4.92 9.92 3.40
N GLU A 351 -5.40 8.79 2.95
CA GLU A 351 -6.80 8.36 3.12
C GLU A 351 -7.19 8.02 4.56
N ARG A 352 -6.22 7.85 5.46
CA ARG A 352 -6.50 7.56 6.88
C ARG A 352 -6.94 8.76 7.67
N ILE A 353 -6.47 9.93 7.28
CA ILE A 353 -6.76 11.17 7.96
C ILE A 353 -8.09 11.79 7.49
N ILE A 354 -8.64 11.30 6.38
CA ILE A 354 -9.86 11.86 5.81
C ILE A 354 -11.03 11.62 6.75
N ASN A 355 -11.63 12.69 7.21
CA ASN A 355 -12.83 12.66 8.03
C ASN A 355 -14.08 12.66 7.13
N ILE A 356 -14.85 11.57 7.18
CA ILE A 356 -16.08 11.39 6.38
C ILE A 356 -17.17 12.43 6.76
N ASN A 357 -17.15 12.89 8.00
CA ASN A 357 -18.19 13.79 8.54
C ASN A 357 -17.69 15.21 8.79
N GLY A 358 -16.47 15.55 8.38
CA GLY A 358 -15.82 16.80 8.77
C GLY A 358 -15.82 17.86 7.69
N SER A 359 -16.20 19.08 8.06
CA SER A 359 -16.04 20.29 7.26
C SER A 359 -14.62 20.87 7.28
N LYS A 360 -13.68 20.23 7.98
CA LYS A 360 -12.30 20.70 8.13
C LYS A 360 -11.36 19.99 7.16
N THR A 361 -10.55 20.78 6.45
CA THR A 361 -9.39 20.29 5.70
C THR A 361 -8.38 19.72 6.70
N ASN A 362 -8.04 18.44 6.54
CA ASN A 362 -7.04 17.79 7.37
C ASN A 362 -5.65 18.04 6.78
N LYS A 363 -4.71 18.45 7.64
CA LYS A 363 -3.32 18.68 7.24
C LYS A 363 -2.46 17.46 7.54
N ILE A 364 -1.65 17.08 6.55
CA ILE A 364 -0.63 16.03 6.69
C ILE A 364 0.72 16.72 6.72
N ILE A 365 1.40 16.60 7.86
CA ILE A 365 2.67 17.27 8.11
C ILE A 365 3.80 16.33 7.74
N TYR A 366 4.57 16.67 6.69
CA TYR A 366 5.74 15.89 6.26
C TYR A 366 7.01 16.51 6.80
N LEU A 367 7.82 15.75 7.55
CA LEU A 367 9.13 16.20 8.04
C LEU A 367 10.23 15.77 7.06
N LEU A 368 10.67 16.70 6.25
CA LEU A 368 11.61 16.48 5.15
C LEU A 368 12.96 17.16 5.43
N VAL A 369 14.03 16.64 4.83
CA VAL A 369 15.33 17.31 4.76
C VAL A 369 15.55 17.73 3.32
N LYS A 370 15.68 19.02 3.07
CA LYS A 370 15.76 19.60 1.72
C LYS A 370 16.87 18.98 0.89
N GLY A 371 16.54 18.42 -0.27
CA GLY A 371 17.47 17.73 -1.17
C GLY A 371 17.89 16.32 -0.75
N ALA A 372 17.64 15.92 0.49
CA ALA A 372 17.96 14.59 1.00
C ALA A 372 16.97 13.50 0.53
N ILE A 373 17.08 12.28 1.06
CA ILE A 373 16.25 11.15 0.63
C ILE A 373 14.77 11.39 0.92
N SER A 374 14.42 11.92 2.09
CA SER A 374 13.01 12.16 2.45
C SER A 374 12.32 13.11 1.46
N ASP A 375 13.00 14.18 1.04
CA ASP A 375 12.47 15.12 0.05
C ASP A 375 12.34 14.48 -1.35
N GLN A 376 13.33 13.68 -1.76
CA GLN A 376 13.29 12.95 -3.04
C GLN A 376 12.17 11.89 -3.06
N VAL A 377 11.98 11.15 -1.96
CA VAL A 377 10.91 10.17 -1.81
C VAL A 377 9.55 10.86 -1.93
N TYR A 378 9.31 11.91 -1.15
CA TYR A 378 8.05 12.65 -1.20
C TYR A 378 7.73 13.16 -2.61
N LYS A 379 8.68 13.78 -3.31
CA LYS A 379 8.49 14.29 -4.67
C LYS A 379 8.08 13.22 -5.69
N VAL A 380 8.47 11.98 -5.46
CA VAL A 380 8.13 10.86 -6.35
C VAL A 380 6.82 10.20 -5.93
N THR A 381 6.63 9.93 -4.64
CA THR A 381 5.46 9.22 -4.12
C THR A 381 4.19 10.07 -4.17
N SER A 382 4.28 11.38 -3.97
CA SER A 382 3.17 12.33 -4.15
C SER A 382 2.63 12.35 -5.60
N ASN A 383 3.48 11.99 -6.58
CA ASN A 383 3.09 11.77 -7.97
C ASN A 383 2.63 10.31 -8.25
N LYS A 384 2.27 9.55 -7.22
CA LYS A 384 1.79 8.16 -7.30
C LYS A 384 2.80 7.18 -7.92
N LYS A 385 4.09 7.48 -7.85
CA LYS A 385 5.18 6.66 -8.39
C LYS A 385 5.99 6.02 -7.26
N ASN A 386 6.59 4.87 -7.53
CA ASN A 386 7.51 4.24 -6.59
C ASN A 386 8.91 4.83 -6.72
N PHE A 387 9.52 5.16 -5.58
CA PHE A 387 10.90 5.63 -5.53
C PHE A 387 11.87 4.43 -5.59
N ASN A 388 12.76 4.42 -6.55
CA ASN A 388 13.71 3.34 -6.78
C ASN A 388 15.14 3.88 -7.01
N ASP A 389 16.11 2.97 -7.20
CA ASP A 389 17.52 3.33 -7.33
C ASP A 389 17.83 4.23 -8.53
N SER A 390 17.03 4.15 -9.62
CA SER A 390 17.23 4.99 -10.80
C SER A 390 16.78 6.45 -10.60
N LEU A 391 15.96 6.71 -9.59
CA LEU A 391 15.45 8.05 -9.25
C LEU A 391 16.25 8.72 -8.14
N TYR A 392 17.12 7.95 -7.47
CA TYR A 392 17.98 8.48 -6.42
C TYR A 392 19.05 9.41 -7.01
N LYS A 393 19.17 10.61 -6.44
CA LYS A 393 20.21 11.60 -6.79
C LYS A 393 21.11 11.83 -5.58
N GLN A 394 22.41 11.78 -5.80
CA GLN A 394 23.39 12.19 -4.78
C GLN A 394 23.43 13.72 -4.73
N ILE A 395 22.84 14.30 -3.72
CA ILE A 395 22.83 15.74 -3.49
C ILE A 395 23.52 15.98 -2.15
N PRO A 396 24.64 16.72 -2.11
CA PRO A 396 25.30 17.11 -0.86
C PRO A 396 24.37 18.00 -0.02
N LEU A 397 24.41 17.80 1.31
CA LEU A 397 23.66 18.60 2.30
C LEU A 397 24.51 19.69 2.91
#